data_c9196e9cbada7443292a7ebe3e8fdbff
#
_entry.id   c9196e9cbada7443292a7ebe3e8fdbff
#
_cell.length_a   1.000
_cell.length_b   1.000
_cell.length_c   1.000
_cell.angle_alpha   90.00
_cell.angle_beta   90.00
_cell.angle_gamma   90.00
#
_symmetry.space_group_name_H-M   'P 1'
#
loop_
_entity.id
_entity.type
_entity.pdbx_description
1 polymer ?
#
loop_
_entity_poly.entity_id
_entity_poly.type
_entity_poly.pdbx_seq_one_letter_code
_entity_poly.pdbx_strand_id
1 'polypeptide(L)'
;MALLSVIRRWHLRDGMPIREIARRTGLSRNTVRKYLAGKVVEPTYPSRKSPSKLDDYEETLTSWLFRESRRHRKQRRTVKQLHRDLIVLGYTGSYDRVAAFSRQWRQTQQDAKLGAGKRAFVPLQFAPGEAFQFDWSEDWVKINGVSTKLQIAHFKLSYSRAFFMRAYLTQSHEMLFDAHYHAFTAFGGIPERGIYDNMKTAVDKVGRGKQRTVNKRFYAMVSHYLYEAEFCNPAAGWEKGQIEKAVQDARHGLWYDPPPFKSLDELNQWLQERCQAQWQESAHPQLKARSLAQCLEDERPQLMPVPAAFDGFIEHSKRVSSTCLMTFEHNRYSVPATFANRVISLRVYPQRLVIVAEAQVVAEHARVFNRDKSAPGQTVFDWRHYLSVLQRKPGALRNGAPFLALPDSFW
;
A
#
# COMPACT_ATOMS: atom_id res chain seq x y z
N MET A 1 3.57 -10.18 44.43
CA MET A 1 2.15 -10.58 44.64
C MET A 1 1.98 -11.67 45.69
N ALA A 2 2.78 -12.71 45.69
CA ALA A 2 2.59 -13.84 46.59
C ALA A 2 2.64 -13.53 48.11
N LEU A 3 3.53 -12.62 48.55
CA LEU A 3 3.78 -12.42 49.97
C LEU A 3 2.62 -11.73 50.75
N LEU A 4 1.98 -10.74 50.12
CA LEU A 4 0.87 -9.99 50.77
C LEU A 4 -0.40 -10.82 50.92
N SER A 5 -0.75 -11.59 49.93
CA SER A 5 -1.87 -12.54 49.96
C SER A 5 -1.62 -13.67 50.95
N VAL A 6 -0.38 -14.14 51.08
CA VAL A 6 0.03 -15.13 52.07
C VAL A 6 -0.09 -14.58 53.51
N ILE A 7 0.41 -13.36 53.77
CA ILE A 7 0.30 -12.72 55.12
C ILE A 7 -1.16 -12.56 55.53
N ARG A 8 -2.03 -12.09 54.62
CA ARG A 8 -3.46 -11.94 54.88
C ARG A 8 -4.14 -13.28 55.16
N ARG A 9 -3.85 -14.32 54.34
CA ARG A 9 -4.39 -15.65 54.52
C ARG A 9 -3.97 -16.22 55.86
N TRP A 10 -2.69 -16.16 56.25
CA TRP A 10 -2.19 -16.63 57.50
C TRP A 10 -2.83 -15.95 58.71
N HIS A 11 -3.09 -14.62 58.62
CA HIS A 11 -3.71 -13.89 59.73
C HIS A 11 -5.22 -14.05 59.79
N LEU A 12 -5.91 -13.83 58.64
CA LEU A 12 -7.36 -13.72 58.59
C LEU A 12 -8.07 -15.07 58.49
N ARG A 13 -7.43 -16.06 57.89
CA ARG A 13 -8.01 -17.40 57.70
C ARG A 13 -7.45 -18.43 58.65
N ASP A 14 -6.12 -18.43 58.83
CA ASP A 14 -5.42 -19.47 59.58
C ASP A 14 -5.20 -19.01 61.06
N GLY A 15 -5.64 -17.80 61.47
CA GLY A 15 -5.56 -17.26 62.81
C GLY A 15 -4.14 -17.03 63.32
N MET A 16 -3.13 -17.00 62.45
CA MET A 16 -1.73 -16.93 62.84
C MET A 16 -1.39 -15.57 63.47
N PRO A 17 -0.73 -15.54 64.66
CA PRO A 17 -0.38 -14.30 65.32
C PRO A 17 0.69 -13.51 64.55
N ILE A 18 0.60 -12.18 64.58
CA ILE A 18 1.51 -11.25 63.85
C ILE A 18 2.98 -11.52 64.16
N ARG A 19 3.28 -11.94 65.40
CA ARG A 19 4.65 -12.28 65.84
C ARG A 19 5.22 -13.45 65.03
N GLU A 20 4.42 -14.47 64.76
CA GLU A 20 4.83 -15.65 64.03
C GLU A 20 4.92 -15.35 62.52
N ILE A 21 4.00 -14.55 61.97
CA ILE A 21 4.07 -14.06 60.61
C ILE A 21 5.35 -13.25 60.36
N ALA A 22 5.69 -12.35 61.28
CA ALA A 22 6.90 -11.54 61.23
C ALA A 22 8.16 -12.43 61.25
N ARG A 23 8.17 -13.48 62.08
CA ARG A 23 9.26 -14.45 62.14
C ARG A 23 9.45 -15.23 60.84
N ARG A 24 8.35 -15.70 60.26
CA ARG A 24 8.36 -16.51 58.98
C ARG A 24 8.69 -15.68 57.76
N THR A 25 8.28 -14.43 57.73
CA THR A 25 8.48 -13.55 56.55
C THR A 25 9.74 -12.70 56.63
N GLY A 26 10.41 -12.62 57.78
CA GLY A 26 11.55 -11.73 58.00
C GLY A 26 11.15 -10.23 58.09
N LEU A 27 9.85 -9.92 58.06
CA LEU A 27 9.36 -8.54 58.11
C LEU A 27 9.19 -8.05 59.55
N SER A 28 9.31 -6.73 59.77
CA SER A 28 9.01 -6.14 61.06
C SER A 28 7.52 -6.29 61.39
N ARG A 29 7.19 -6.44 62.71
CA ARG A 29 5.78 -6.52 63.14
C ARG A 29 4.96 -5.31 62.70
N ASN A 30 5.56 -4.11 62.65
CA ASN A 30 4.90 -2.90 62.18
C ASN A 30 4.60 -2.96 60.70
N THR A 31 5.50 -3.52 59.90
CA THR A 31 5.28 -3.76 58.44
C THR A 31 4.13 -4.74 58.22
N VAL A 32 4.08 -5.86 58.99
CA VAL A 32 2.98 -6.83 58.90
C VAL A 32 1.65 -6.17 59.29
N ARG A 33 1.60 -5.36 60.41
CA ARG A 33 0.39 -4.62 60.80
C ARG A 33 -0.07 -3.67 59.69
N LYS A 34 0.86 -2.92 59.10
CA LYS A 34 0.57 -1.98 57.99
C LYS A 34 -0.04 -2.69 56.80
N TYR A 35 0.45 -3.88 56.45
CA TYR A 35 -0.09 -4.69 55.35
C TYR A 35 -1.46 -5.31 55.66
N LEU A 36 -1.72 -5.65 56.92
CA LEU A 36 -3.02 -6.15 57.36
C LEU A 36 -4.09 -5.05 57.43
N ALA A 37 -3.72 -3.84 57.87
CA ALA A 37 -4.62 -2.69 58.00
C ALA A 37 -4.92 -2.00 56.64
N GLY A 38 -4.06 -2.13 55.66
CA GLY A 38 -4.21 -1.46 54.37
C GLY A 38 -5.17 -2.18 53.44
N LYS A 39 -6.06 -1.42 52.73
CA LYS A 39 -6.89 -1.94 51.61
C LYS A 39 -6.09 -2.16 50.32
N VAL A 40 -4.80 -1.85 50.29
CA VAL A 40 -3.94 -1.90 49.11
C VAL A 40 -3.51 -3.34 48.84
N VAL A 41 -3.76 -3.80 47.64
CA VAL A 41 -3.46 -5.18 47.18
C VAL A 41 -1.97 -5.33 46.82
N GLU A 42 -1.28 -4.24 46.47
CA GLU A 42 0.14 -4.20 46.11
C GLU A 42 0.88 -3.05 46.77
N PRO A 43 2.11 -3.27 47.30
CA PRO A 43 2.94 -2.17 47.79
C PRO A 43 3.46 -1.38 46.60
N THR A 44 2.94 -0.19 46.38
CA THR A 44 3.47 0.76 45.41
C THR A 44 4.45 1.70 46.08
N TYR A 45 5.70 1.73 45.59
CA TYR A 45 6.62 2.78 45.99
C TYR A 45 6.20 4.09 45.33
N PRO A 46 6.05 5.20 46.06
CA PRO A 46 5.81 6.50 45.44
C PRO A 46 6.95 6.79 44.46
N SER A 47 6.63 7.08 43.19
CA SER A 47 7.64 7.48 42.21
C SER A 47 8.32 8.75 42.72
N ARG A 48 9.64 8.71 42.93
CA ARG A 48 10.43 9.91 43.25
C ARG A 48 10.32 10.89 42.08
N LYS A 49 9.63 12.01 42.27
CA LYS A 49 9.68 13.16 41.37
C LYS A 49 10.99 13.91 41.66
N SER A 50 12.06 13.54 40.97
CA SER A 50 13.28 14.35 40.97
C SER A 50 13.07 15.52 40.00
N PRO A 51 13.40 16.76 40.39
CA PRO A 51 13.34 17.91 39.49
C PRO A 51 14.20 17.63 38.26
N SER A 52 13.63 17.84 37.09
CA SER A 52 14.29 17.60 35.79
C SER A 52 14.73 18.95 35.23
N LYS A 53 15.90 18.98 34.58
CA LYS A 53 16.35 20.16 33.81
C LYS A 53 15.38 20.58 32.72
N LEU A 54 14.41 19.72 32.38
CA LEU A 54 13.39 19.98 31.36
C LEU A 54 12.20 20.74 31.96
N ASP A 55 12.00 20.74 33.28
CA ASP A 55 10.80 21.29 33.92
C ASP A 55 10.66 22.80 33.59
N ASP A 56 11.77 23.55 33.57
CA ASP A 56 11.78 24.97 33.22
C ASP A 56 11.41 25.25 31.75
N TYR A 57 11.49 24.23 30.91
CA TYR A 57 11.23 24.33 29.46
C TYR A 57 9.95 23.58 29.03
N GLU A 58 9.22 23.00 30.00
CA GLU A 58 8.06 22.14 29.72
C GLU A 58 6.94 22.89 29.01
N GLU A 59 6.64 24.13 29.44
CA GLU A 59 5.63 24.97 28.78
C GLU A 59 6.03 25.34 27.36
N THR A 60 7.28 25.72 27.16
CA THR A 60 7.83 26.07 25.86
C THR A 60 7.75 24.88 24.88
N LEU A 61 8.21 23.71 25.34
CA LEU A 61 8.18 22.50 24.53
C LEU A 61 6.74 22.05 24.21
N THR A 62 5.84 22.14 25.20
CA THR A 62 4.41 21.85 25.03
C THR A 62 3.78 22.78 23.98
N SER A 63 4.03 24.07 24.05
CA SER A 63 3.52 25.03 23.08
C SER A 63 4.03 24.76 21.66
N TRP A 64 5.31 24.37 21.53
CA TRP A 64 5.89 23.99 20.26
C TRP A 64 5.27 22.70 19.71
N LEU A 65 5.15 21.66 20.52
CA LEU A 65 4.51 20.39 20.10
C LEU A 65 3.07 20.61 19.65
N PHE A 66 2.34 21.51 20.34
CA PHE A 66 0.98 21.88 19.95
C PHE A 66 0.93 22.60 18.58
N ARG A 67 1.83 23.56 18.34
CA ARG A 67 1.96 24.24 17.05
C ARG A 67 2.33 23.26 15.93
N GLU A 68 3.32 22.38 16.18
CA GLU A 68 3.72 21.36 15.22
C GLU A 68 2.60 20.35 14.93
N SER A 69 1.76 20.01 15.90
CA SER A 69 0.63 19.10 15.70
C SER A 69 -0.38 19.59 14.67
N ARG A 70 -0.50 20.93 14.50
CA ARG A 70 -1.41 21.59 13.55
C ARG A 70 -0.81 21.78 12.16
N ARG A 71 0.51 21.66 11.99
CA ARG A 71 1.18 21.80 10.70
C ARG A 71 1.02 20.54 9.85
N HIS A 72 1.11 20.70 8.53
CA HIS A 72 1.16 19.55 7.62
C HIS A 72 2.39 18.69 7.91
N ARG A 73 2.25 17.33 7.84
CA ARG A 73 3.28 16.36 8.24
C ARG A 73 4.68 16.67 7.68
N LYS A 74 4.79 17.10 6.43
CA LYS A 74 6.07 17.43 5.77
C LYS A 74 6.74 18.70 6.32
N GLN A 75 6.02 19.57 7.02
CA GLN A 75 6.50 20.86 7.54
C GLN A 75 6.76 20.82 9.05
N ARG A 76 6.56 19.66 9.69
CA ARG A 76 6.76 19.51 11.14
C ARG A 76 8.25 19.43 11.47
N ARG A 77 8.68 20.17 12.49
CA ARG A 77 10.02 20.02 13.06
C ARG A 77 10.16 18.63 13.67
N THR A 78 11.32 18.03 13.49
CA THR A 78 11.67 16.76 14.16
C THR A 78 11.97 17.01 15.64
N VAL A 79 11.88 15.97 16.48
CA VAL A 79 12.26 16.09 17.90
C VAL A 79 13.72 16.50 18.07
N LYS A 80 14.61 16.12 17.12
CA LYS A 80 16.00 16.58 17.11
C LYS A 80 16.12 18.08 16.88
N GLN A 81 15.29 18.65 16.03
CA GLN A 81 15.24 20.09 15.82
C GLN A 81 14.70 20.84 17.04
N LEU A 82 13.61 20.32 17.65
CA LEU A 82 13.07 20.89 18.90
C LEU A 82 14.11 20.85 20.04
N HIS A 83 14.90 19.77 20.15
CA HIS A 83 15.98 19.70 21.13
C HIS A 83 17.08 20.73 20.84
N ARG A 84 17.50 20.94 19.59
CA ARG A 84 18.46 21.98 19.22
C ARG A 84 17.94 23.39 19.56
N ASP A 85 16.66 23.63 19.28
CA ASP A 85 16.03 24.91 19.58
C ASP A 85 15.98 25.15 21.10
N LEU A 86 15.77 24.11 21.92
CA LEU A 86 15.86 24.19 23.39
C LEU A 86 17.29 24.49 23.87
N ILE A 87 18.31 23.90 23.24
CA ILE A 87 19.73 24.19 23.58
C ILE A 87 20.04 25.67 23.34
N VAL A 88 19.54 26.26 22.26
CA VAL A 88 19.69 27.72 21.99
C VAL A 88 19.05 28.56 23.08
N LEU A 89 17.96 28.07 23.73
CA LEU A 89 17.31 28.73 24.86
C LEU A 89 18.00 28.44 26.21
N GLY A 90 19.14 27.70 26.23
CA GLY A 90 19.88 27.41 27.43
C GLY A 90 19.64 26.03 28.05
N TYR A 91 18.89 25.15 27.39
CA TYR A 91 18.67 23.78 27.89
C TYR A 91 19.96 22.94 27.84
N THR A 92 20.38 22.40 28.98
CA THR A 92 21.60 21.57 29.12
C THR A 92 21.33 20.08 29.33
N GLY A 93 20.09 19.63 29.14
CA GLY A 93 19.69 18.23 29.34
C GLY A 93 19.84 17.38 28.08
N SER A 94 19.60 16.08 28.24
CA SER A 94 19.74 15.10 27.16
C SER A 94 18.58 15.13 26.16
N TYR A 95 18.90 14.74 24.91
CA TYR A 95 17.90 14.49 23.87
C TYR A 95 16.82 13.47 24.28
N ASP A 96 17.24 12.40 25.00
CA ASP A 96 16.33 11.32 25.38
C ASP A 96 15.20 11.79 26.30
N ARG A 97 15.47 12.78 27.16
CA ARG A 97 14.44 13.41 28.01
C ARG A 97 13.42 14.17 27.17
N VAL A 98 13.87 14.95 26.20
CA VAL A 98 12.98 15.69 25.27
C VAL A 98 12.18 14.72 24.39
N ALA A 99 12.80 13.63 23.95
CA ALA A 99 12.14 12.60 23.16
C ALA A 99 11.09 11.82 23.99
N ALA A 100 11.40 11.49 25.24
CA ALA A 100 10.46 10.84 26.17
C ALA A 100 9.25 11.74 26.46
N PHE A 101 9.48 13.02 26.79
CA PHE A 101 8.43 14.01 27.00
C PHE A 101 7.55 14.17 25.76
N SER A 102 8.15 14.31 24.59
CA SER A 102 7.42 14.46 23.33
C SER A 102 6.55 13.24 23.00
N ARG A 103 7.01 12.02 23.35
CA ARG A 103 6.22 10.79 23.21
C ARG A 103 5.04 10.78 24.17
N GLN A 104 5.27 11.08 25.44
CA GLN A 104 4.23 11.13 26.47
C GLN A 104 3.17 12.18 26.12
N TRP A 105 3.59 13.39 25.73
CA TRP A 105 2.67 14.45 25.33
C TRP A 105 1.79 14.03 24.13
N ARG A 106 2.37 13.41 23.08
CA ARG A 106 1.61 12.90 21.95
C ARG A 106 0.62 11.82 22.36
N GLN A 107 1.04 10.93 23.26
CA GLN A 107 0.18 9.89 23.81
C GLN A 107 -1.03 10.49 24.52
N THR A 108 -0.79 11.46 25.44
CA THR A 108 -1.85 12.16 26.18
C THR A 108 -2.81 12.89 25.24
N GLN A 109 -2.30 13.56 24.19
CA GLN A 109 -3.14 14.23 23.18
C GLN A 109 -3.96 13.24 22.34
N GLN A 110 -3.40 12.07 22.03
CA GLN A 110 -4.13 11.00 21.35
C GLN A 110 -5.22 10.41 22.26
N ASP A 111 -4.90 10.20 23.54
CA ASP A 111 -5.86 9.68 24.53
C ASP A 111 -6.99 10.66 24.81
N ALA A 112 -6.71 11.96 24.83
CA ALA A 112 -7.73 13.00 24.99
C ALA A 112 -8.65 13.13 23.75
N LYS A 113 -8.10 12.91 22.54
CA LYS A 113 -8.88 12.96 21.29
C LYS A 113 -9.69 11.69 21.03
N LEU A 114 -9.21 10.56 21.51
CA LEU A 114 -9.81 9.24 21.34
C LEU A 114 -10.43 8.87 22.69
N GLY A 115 -11.74 9.07 22.85
CA GLY A 115 -12.46 8.53 24.02
C GLY A 115 -12.14 7.03 24.23
N ALA A 116 -12.21 6.54 25.45
CA ALA A 116 -11.71 5.23 25.90
C ALA A 116 -12.16 3.99 25.07
N GLY A 117 -13.21 4.09 24.25
CA GLY A 117 -13.68 3.01 23.35
C GLY A 117 -13.16 3.05 21.91
N LYS A 118 -12.56 4.16 21.45
CA LYS A 118 -12.19 4.34 20.04
C LYS A 118 -10.91 3.59 19.59
N ARG A 119 -10.21 2.96 20.52
CA ARG A 119 -9.03 2.10 20.24
C ARG A 119 -9.34 0.60 20.23
N ALA A 120 -10.56 0.21 20.60
CA ALA A 120 -10.97 -1.18 20.53
C ALA A 120 -11.42 -1.53 19.11
N PHE A 121 -10.84 -2.58 18.53
CA PHE A 121 -11.23 -3.13 17.24
C PHE A 121 -11.83 -4.52 17.46
N VAL A 122 -12.87 -4.83 16.70
CA VAL A 122 -13.41 -6.18 16.64
C VAL A 122 -12.49 -7.00 15.71
N PRO A 123 -11.91 -8.11 16.17
CA PRO A 123 -11.13 -8.99 15.31
C PRO A 123 -12.01 -9.51 14.17
N LEU A 124 -11.62 -9.25 12.94
CA LEU A 124 -12.32 -9.76 11.76
C LEU A 124 -11.87 -11.19 11.47
N GLN A 125 -12.85 -12.07 11.30
CA GLN A 125 -12.65 -13.44 10.80
C GLN A 125 -13.34 -13.56 9.45
N PHE A 126 -12.69 -14.24 8.52
CA PHE A 126 -13.18 -14.45 7.17
C PHE A 126 -13.24 -15.95 6.90
N ALA A 127 -14.29 -16.39 6.23
CA ALA A 127 -14.39 -17.75 5.74
C ALA A 127 -13.44 -17.96 4.52
N PRO A 128 -13.07 -19.21 4.20
CA PRO A 128 -12.35 -19.51 2.98
C PRO A 128 -13.11 -19.03 1.74
N GLY A 129 -12.45 -18.33 0.84
CA GLY A 129 -13.04 -17.79 -0.40
C GLY A 129 -13.89 -16.53 -0.21
N GLU A 130 -14.06 -16.03 1.01
CA GLU A 130 -14.98 -14.92 1.28
C GLU A 130 -14.48 -13.60 0.71
N ALA A 131 -13.22 -13.20 0.96
CA ALA A 131 -12.78 -11.86 0.60
C ALA A 131 -11.30 -11.76 0.27
N PHE A 132 -10.97 -10.79 -0.59
CA PHE A 132 -9.63 -10.26 -0.74
C PHE A 132 -9.58 -8.76 -0.42
N GLN A 133 -8.40 -8.26 -0.10
CA GLN A 133 -8.12 -6.84 0.07
C GLN A 133 -7.17 -6.36 -1.01
N PHE A 134 -7.38 -5.14 -1.48
CA PHE A 134 -6.58 -4.48 -2.50
C PHE A 134 -6.04 -3.14 -2.01
N ASP A 135 -4.76 -2.85 -2.35
CA ASP A 135 -4.15 -1.53 -2.13
C ASP A 135 -3.07 -1.22 -3.17
N TRP A 136 -2.79 0.08 -3.37
CA TRP A 136 -1.66 0.57 -4.12
C TRP A 136 -0.54 1.07 -3.19
N SER A 137 0.70 0.76 -3.53
CA SER A 137 1.86 1.42 -2.93
C SER A 137 2.78 2.01 -3.99
N GLU A 138 3.68 2.90 -3.56
CA GLU A 138 4.72 3.48 -4.43
C GLU A 138 6.08 3.05 -3.93
N ASP A 139 6.91 2.52 -4.81
CA ASP A 139 8.28 2.11 -4.51
C ASP A 139 9.24 2.48 -5.65
N TRP A 140 10.54 2.55 -5.34
CA TRP A 140 11.60 2.87 -6.29
C TRP A 140 12.47 1.65 -6.56
N VAL A 141 12.62 1.28 -7.83
CA VAL A 141 13.41 0.13 -8.27
C VAL A 141 14.31 0.52 -9.43
N LYS A 142 15.49 -0.07 -9.50
CA LYS A 142 16.39 0.10 -10.65
C LYS A 142 15.98 -0.83 -11.78
N ILE A 143 15.55 -0.26 -12.91
CA ILE A 143 15.25 -1.00 -14.14
C ILE A 143 16.23 -0.54 -15.21
N ASN A 144 16.99 -1.45 -15.77
CA ASN A 144 18.06 -1.15 -16.73
C ASN A 144 19.00 -0.04 -16.22
N GLY A 145 19.41 -0.13 -14.95
CA GLY A 145 20.28 0.85 -14.29
C GLY A 145 19.63 2.18 -13.89
N VAL A 146 18.39 2.44 -14.31
CA VAL A 146 17.67 3.69 -14.05
C VAL A 146 16.73 3.54 -12.87
N SER A 147 16.87 4.40 -11.85
CA SER A 147 15.92 4.45 -10.72
C SER A 147 14.54 4.86 -11.20
N THR A 148 13.58 3.96 -11.10
CA THR A 148 12.23 4.13 -11.62
C THR A 148 11.21 4.06 -10.49
N LYS A 149 10.35 5.07 -10.42
CA LYS A 149 9.20 5.07 -9.51
C LYS A 149 8.12 4.16 -10.07
N LEU A 150 7.71 3.18 -9.29
CA LEU A 150 6.68 2.21 -9.66
C LEU A 150 5.46 2.31 -8.75
N GLN A 151 4.34 1.89 -9.28
CA GLN A 151 3.09 1.69 -8.59
C GLN A 151 2.90 0.18 -8.40
N ILE A 152 2.81 -0.27 -7.17
CA ILE A 152 2.70 -1.68 -6.85
C ILE A 152 1.25 -1.98 -6.45
N ALA A 153 0.60 -2.85 -7.21
CA ALA A 153 -0.69 -3.40 -6.87
C ALA A 153 -0.51 -4.54 -5.85
N HIS A 154 -1.14 -4.43 -4.70
CA HIS A 154 -1.13 -5.43 -3.66
C HIS A 154 -2.50 -6.08 -3.53
N PHE A 155 -2.53 -7.40 -3.54
CA PHE A 155 -3.68 -8.21 -3.25
C PHE A 155 -3.39 -9.13 -2.07
N LYS A 156 -4.36 -9.35 -1.21
CA LYS A 156 -4.24 -10.28 -0.09
C LYS A 156 -5.57 -10.97 0.17
N LEU A 157 -5.58 -12.30 0.12
CA LEU A 157 -6.72 -13.09 0.56
C LEU A 157 -6.92 -12.94 2.06
N SER A 158 -8.17 -12.79 2.48
CA SER A 158 -8.48 -12.48 3.87
C SER A 158 -8.46 -13.69 4.78
N TYR A 159 -8.65 -14.90 4.25
CA TYR A 159 -8.56 -16.16 4.99
C TYR A 159 -7.13 -16.70 4.99
N SER A 160 -6.59 -17.18 3.89
CA SER A 160 -5.26 -17.82 3.81
C SER A 160 -4.10 -16.86 4.06
N ARG A 161 -4.34 -15.55 3.96
CA ARG A 161 -3.30 -14.51 3.99
C ARG A 161 -2.33 -14.56 2.83
N ALA A 162 -2.56 -15.44 1.84
CA ALA A 162 -1.80 -15.43 0.61
C ALA A 162 -1.91 -14.05 -0.06
N PHE A 163 -0.80 -13.56 -0.57
CA PHE A 163 -0.72 -12.23 -1.15
C PHE A 163 -0.07 -12.29 -2.54
N PHE A 164 -0.37 -11.31 -3.35
CA PHE A 164 0.18 -11.15 -4.69
C PHE A 164 0.53 -9.70 -4.94
N MET A 165 1.63 -9.46 -5.65
CA MET A 165 2.10 -8.13 -6.00
C MET A 165 2.46 -8.06 -7.47
N ARG A 166 2.14 -6.92 -8.10
CA ARG A 166 2.51 -6.62 -9.48
C ARG A 166 2.84 -5.14 -9.65
N ALA A 167 3.92 -4.86 -10.35
CA ALA A 167 4.45 -3.53 -10.56
C ALA A 167 3.97 -2.92 -11.88
N TYR A 168 3.69 -1.62 -11.85
CA TYR A 168 3.25 -0.82 -12.98
C TYR A 168 3.91 0.55 -12.97
N LEU A 169 3.88 1.25 -14.11
CA LEU A 169 4.39 2.61 -14.20
C LEU A 169 3.37 3.66 -13.75
N THR A 170 2.07 3.34 -13.77
CA THR A 170 0.97 4.22 -13.38
C THR A 170 -0.13 3.46 -12.62
N GLN A 171 -1.05 4.18 -11.98
CA GLN A 171 -2.26 3.62 -11.32
C GLN A 171 -3.51 3.83 -12.19
N SER A 172 -3.41 3.69 -13.50
CA SER A 172 -4.55 3.86 -14.40
C SER A 172 -5.48 2.65 -14.38
N HIS A 173 -6.67 2.79 -14.98
CA HIS A 173 -7.69 1.75 -14.96
C HIS A 173 -7.23 0.46 -15.64
N GLU A 174 -6.55 0.57 -16.79
CA GLU A 174 -6.04 -0.59 -17.52
C GLU A 174 -5.02 -1.38 -16.72
N MET A 175 -4.18 -0.69 -15.90
CA MET A 175 -3.25 -1.34 -14.97
C MET A 175 -4.00 -2.07 -13.85
N LEU A 176 -5.06 -1.45 -13.33
CA LEU A 176 -5.91 -2.05 -12.31
C LEU A 176 -6.56 -3.34 -12.81
N PHE A 177 -7.09 -3.33 -14.04
CA PHE A 177 -7.76 -4.49 -14.63
C PHE A 177 -6.78 -5.65 -14.87
N ASP A 178 -5.61 -5.36 -15.40
CA ASP A 178 -4.52 -6.32 -15.57
C ASP A 178 -4.07 -6.93 -14.24
N ALA A 179 -3.92 -6.09 -13.20
CA ALA A 179 -3.53 -6.53 -11.88
C ALA A 179 -4.51 -7.55 -11.28
N HIS A 180 -5.82 -7.34 -11.44
CA HIS A 180 -6.84 -8.27 -10.95
C HIS A 180 -6.76 -9.62 -11.63
N TYR A 181 -6.62 -9.64 -12.96
CA TYR A 181 -6.47 -10.89 -13.72
C TYR A 181 -5.27 -11.72 -13.24
N HIS A 182 -4.12 -11.06 -13.11
CA HIS A 182 -2.90 -11.74 -12.64
C HIS A 182 -3.00 -12.22 -11.19
N ALA A 183 -3.63 -11.45 -10.31
CA ALA A 183 -3.83 -11.85 -8.92
C ALA A 183 -4.77 -13.06 -8.81
N PHE A 184 -5.90 -13.04 -9.49
CA PHE A 184 -6.86 -14.15 -9.48
C PHE A 184 -6.25 -15.42 -10.08
N THR A 185 -5.48 -15.28 -11.16
CA THR A 185 -4.74 -16.39 -11.76
C THR A 185 -3.72 -16.97 -10.78
N ALA A 186 -2.96 -16.12 -10.07
CA ALA A 186 -1.96 -16.57 -9.10
C ALA A 186 -2.59 -17.28 -7.89
N PHE A 187 -3.74 -16.81 -7.40
CA PHE A 187 -4.48 -17.48 -6.33
C PHE A 187 -5.18 -18.77 -6.77
N GLY A 188 -5.46 -18.89 -8.06
CA GLY A 188 -6.18 -20.03 -8.63
C GLY A 188 -7.70 -19.87 -8.60
N GLY A 189 -8.22 -18.65 -8.38
CA GLY A 189 -9.66 -18.36 -8.38
C GLY A 189 -10.00 -16.98 -7.84
N ILE A 190 -11.31 -16.68 -7.80
CA ILE A 190 -11.88 -15.38 -7.44
C ILE A 190 -12.69 -15.54 -6.16
N PRO A 191 -12.40 -14.76 -5.08
CA PRO A 191 -13.22 -14.68 -3.88
C PRO A 191 -14.57 -14.01 -4.13
N GLU A 192 -15.54 -14.18 -3.20
CA GLU A 192 -16.87 -13.60 -3.30
C GLU A 192 -16.88 -12.08 -3.30
N ARG A 193 -15.97 -11.42 -2.55
CA ARG A 193 -15.91 -9.95 -2.47
C ARG A 193 -14.49 -9.39 -2.41
N GLY A 194 -14.33 -8.18 -2.97
CA GLY A 194 -13.09 -7.40 -2.92
C GLY A 194 -13.26 -6.16 -2.05
N ILE A 195 -12.33 -5.95 -1.10
CA ILE A 195 -12.33 -4.81 -0.18
C ILE A 195 -11.32 -3.77 -0.68
N TYR A 196 -11.81 -2.56 -0.97
CA TYR A 196 -11.07 -1.46 -1.58
C TYR A 196 -11.07 -0.21 -0.71
N ASP A 197 -10.02 0.59 -0.84
CA ASP A 197 -10.09 2.00 -0.43
C ASP A 197 -10.83 2.84 -1.48
N ASN A 198 -11.14 4.09 -1.12
CA ASN A 198 -11.77 5.05 -2.02
C ASN A 198 -10.77 5.58 -3.07
N MET A 199 -10.15 4.68 -3.84
CA MET A 199 -9.21 5.05 -4.88
C MET A 199 -9.90 5.64 -6.12
N LYS A 200 -9.28 6.60 -6.78
CA LYS A 200 -9.84 7.33 -7.93
C LYS A 200 -10.20 6.43 -9.12
N THR A 201 -9.51 5.31 -9.27
CA THR A 201 -9.77 4.33 -10.34
C THR A 201 -11.00 3.45 -10.08
N ALA A 202 -11.53 3.42 -8.86
CA ALA A 202 -12.73 2.65 -8.53
C ALA A 202 -13.94 3.54 -8.21
N VAL A 203 -13.71 4.74 -7.66
CA VAL A 203 -14.76 5.65 -7.19
C VAL A 203 -14.61 7.02 -7.83
N ASP A 204 -15.60 7.45 -8.62
CA ASP A 204 -15.63 8.78 -9.24
C ASP A 204 -15.99 9.87 -8.23
N LYS A 205 -16.93 9.59 -7.30
CA LYS A 205 -17.35 10.51 -6.23
C LYS A 205 -17.61 9.76 -4.93
N VAL A 206 -17.08 10.30 -3.84
CA VAL A 206 -17.37 9.86 -2.47
C VAL A 206 -18.46 10.76 -1.91
N GLY A 207 -19.65 10.19 -1.61
CA GLY A 207 -20.77 10.87 -0.95
C GLY A 207 -20.67 10.81 0.58
N ARG A 208 -21.76 11.17 1.27
CA ARG A 208 -21.86 11.02 2.73
C ARG A 208 -22.07 9.55 3.12
N GLY A 209 -21.33 9.08 4.15
CA GLY A 209 -21.44 7.70 4.64
C GLY A 209 -20.97 6.67 3.61
N LYS A 210 -21.80 5.68 3.30
CA LYS A 210 -21.48 4.59 2.33
C LYS A 210 -21.84 4.93 0.87
N GLN A 211 -22.37 6.12 0.57
CA GLN A 211 -22.72 6.48 -0.81
C GLN A 211 -21.48 6.68 -1.65
N ARG A 212 -21.39 5.98 -2.78
CA ARG A 212 -20.29 6.03 -3.75
C ARG A 212 -20.84 6.05 -5.16
N THR A 213 -20.24 6.85 -6.03
CA THR A 213 -20.42 6.71 -7.48
C THR A 213 -19.25 5.90 -8.00
N VAL A 214 -19.50 4.60 -8.22
CA VAL A 214 -18.48 3.66 -8.72
C VAL A 214 -18.21 3.95 -10.19
N ASN A 215 -16.94 3.91 -10.58
CA ASN A 215 -16.53 4.09 -11.97
C ASN A 215 -17.14 2.99 -12.85
N LYS A 216 -17.70 3.36 -14.00
CA LYS A 216 -18.42 2.42 -14.90
C LYS A 216 -17.50 1.29 -15.41
N ARG A 217 -16.23 1.59 -15.73
CA ARG A 217 -15.28 0.59 -16.22
C ARG A 217 -14.85 -0.36 -15.11
N PHE A 218 -14.63 0.16 -13.90
CA PHE A 218 -14.37 -0.66 -12.73
C PHE A 218 -15.55 -1.60 -12.46
N TYR A 219 -16.78 -1.08 -12.51
CA TYR A 219 -17.98 -1.90 -12.31
C TYR A 219 -18.14 -2.98 -13.39
N ALA A 220 -17.79 -2.68 -14.65
CA ALA A 220 -17.78 -3.67 -15.71
C ALA A 220 -16.80 -4.83 -15.46
N MET A 221 -15.60 -4.53 -14.92
CA MET A 221 -14.64 -5.56 -14.50
C MET A 221 -15.19 -6.40 -13.34
N VAL A 222 -15.74 -5.76 -12.30
CA VAL A 222 -16.36 -6.45 -11.16
C VAL A 222 -17.46 -7.41 -11.63
N SER A 223 -18.32 -6.93 -12.54
CA SER A 223 -19.40 -7.74 -13.13
C SER A 223 -18.89 -8.89 -14.00
N HIS A 224 -17.77 -8.70 -14.71
CA HIS A 224 -17.12 -9.74 -15.49
C HIS A 224 -16.56 -10.88 -14.63
N TYR A 225 -15.93 -10.52 -13.51
CA TYR A 225 -15.35 -11.48 -12.57
C TYR A 225 -16.33 -11.95 -11.49
N LEU A 226 -17.58 -11.48 -11.51
CA LEU A 226 -18.70 -11.94 -10.67
C LEU A 226 -18.42 -11.88 -9.14
N TYR A 227 -17.69 -10.88 -8.66
CA TYR A 227 -17.50 -10.63 -7.24
C TYR A 227 -18.15 -9.32 -6.80
N GLU A 228 -18.32 -9.12 -5.50
CA GLU A 228 -18.84 -7.88 -4.93
C GLU A 228 -17.70 -6.91 -4.57
N ALA A 229 -17.82 -5.63 -4.97
CA ALA A 229 -16.86 -4.60 -4.57
C ALA A 229 -17.36 -3.87 -3.33
N GLU A 230 -16.62 -3.96 -2.24
CA GLU A 230 -16.86 -3.27 -0.97
C GLU A 230 -15.84 -2.15 -0.76
N PHE A 231 -16.32 -0.95 -0.40
CA PHE A 231 -15.43 0.20 -0.16
C PHE A 231 -15.41 0.54 1.32
N CYS A 232 -14.20 0.66 1.87
CA CYS A 232 -13.98 1.06 3.25
C CYS A 232 -14.60 2.43 3.55
N ASN A 233 -15.10 2.62 4.76
CA ASN A 233 -15.57 3.93 5.20
C ASN A 233 -14.38 4.90 5.29
N PRO A 234 -14.58 6.20 4.99
CA PRO A 234 -13.56 7.21 5.23
C PRO A 234 -13.09 7.16 6.70
N ALA A 235 -11.78 7.11 6.92
CA ALA A 235 -11.14 7.01 8.23
C ALA A 235 -11.35 5.69 9.01
N ALA A 236 -11.86 4.63 8.38
CA ALA A 236 -12.01 3.30 8.98
C ALA A 236 -10.81 2.38 8.66
N GLY A 237 -9.58 2.81 8.95
CA GLY A 237 -8.36 2.04 8.67
C GLY A 237 -8.32 0.64 9.30
N TRP A 238 -9.16 0.36 10.31
CA TRP A 238 -9.29 -0.97 10.91
C TRP A 238 -9.92 -2.01 9.97
N GLU A 239 -10.74 -1.59 9.01
CA GLU A 239 -11.33 -2.48 7.98
C GLU A 239 -10.24 -2.99 7.01
N LYS A 240 -9.14 -2.27 6.88
CA LYS A 240 -8.02 -2.52 5.96
C LYS A 240 -6.72 -2.97 6.62
N GLY A 241 -6.70 -3.11 7.94
CA GLY A 241 -5.46 -3.33 8.71
C GLY A 241 -4.61 -4.52 8.28
N GLN A 242 -5.18 -5.50 7.57
CA GLN A 242 -4.46 -6.66 7.08
C GLN A 242 -3.58 -6.33 5.87
N ILE A 243 -4.08 -5.53 4.91
CA ILE A 243 -3.31 -5.20 3.71
C ILE A 243 -2.31 -4.09 3.98
N GLU A 244 -2.64 -3.09 4.83
CA GLU A 244 -1.68 -2.05 5.23
C GLU A 244 -0.43 -2.66 5.87
N LYS A 245 -0.62 -3.65 6.75
CA LYS A 245 0.49 -4.41 7.33
C LYS A 245 1.24 -5.19 6.26
N ALA A 246 0.56 -5.82 5.30
CA ALA A 246 1.21 -6.56 4.22
C ALA A 246 2.07 -5.65 3.33
N VAL A 247 1.61 -4.43 3.02
CA VAL A 247 2.41 -3.43 2.29
C VAL A 247 3.68 -3.05 3.06
N GLN A 248 3.59 -2.88 4.39
CA GLN A 248 4.76 -2.60 5.23
C GLN A 248 5.72 -3.79 5.29
N ASP A 249 5.20 -5.01 5.48
CA ASP A 249 5.99 -6.24 5.54
C ASP A 249 6.71 -6.48 4.19
N ALA A 250 6.03 -6.23 3.06
CA ALA A 250 6.63 -6.32 1.72
C ALA A 250 7.78 -5.31 1.53
N ARG A 251 7.64 -4.07 2.01
CA ARG A 251 8.70 -3.07 1.95
C ARG A 251 9.94 -3.48 2.74
N HIS A 252 9.75 -4.08 3.89
CA HIS A 252 10.86 -4.52 4.75
C HIS A 252 11.48 -5.85 4.31
N GLY A 253 10.72 -6.73 3.67
CA GLY A 253 11.16 -8.06 3.25
C GLY A 253 11.59 -8.12 1.78
N LEU A 254 10.69 -7.80 0.86
CA LEU A 254 10.94 -7.98 -0.58
C LEU A 254 11.77 -6.87 -1.22
N TRP A 255 11.58 -5.61 -0.76
CA TRP A 255 12.26 -4.44 -1.33
C TRP A 255 13.58 -4.08 -0.64
N TYR A 256 14.04 -4.88 0.33
CA TYR A 256 15.25 -4.53 1.10
C TYR A 256 16.51 -4.55 0.23
N ASP A 257 16.64 -5.52 -0.67
CA ASP A 257 17.76 -5.63 -1.62
C ASP A 257 17.33 -6.39 -2.88
N PRO A 258 16.52 -5.80 -3.76
CA PRO A 258 16.07 -6.46 -4.97
C PRO A 258 17.23 -6.58 -5.98
N PRO A 259 17.30 -7.67 -6.75
CA PRO A 259 18.28 -7.80 -7.81
C PRO A 259 18.08 -6.72 -8.89
N PRO A 260 19.09 -6.42 -9.71
CA PRO A 260 18.94 -5.52 -10.84
C PRO A 260 18.05 -6.17 -11.92
N PHE A 261 17.05 -5.43 -12.41
CA PHE A 261 16.14 -5.89 -13.46
C PHE A 261 16.42 -5.18 -14.78
N LYS A 262 16.31 -5.90 -15.90
CA LYS A 262 16.44 -5.34 -17.24
C LYS A 262 15.11 -4.71 -17.72
N SER A 263 13.98 -5.27 -17.29
CA SER A 263 12.65 -4.83 -17.72
C SER A 263 11.63 -4.89 -16.56
N LEU A 264 10.47 -4.27 -16.80
CA LEU A 264 9.33 -4.36 -15.89
C LEU A 264 8.75 -5.79 -15.85
N ASP A 265 8.82 -6.52 -16.96
CA ASP A 265 8.34 -7.90 -17.04
C ASP A 265 9.20 -8.85 -16.22
N GLU A 266 10.52 -8.71 -16.25
CA GLU A 266 11.45 -9.45 -15.42
C GLU A 266 11.19 -9.19 -13.93
N LEU A 267 10.98 -7.92 -13.56
CA LEU A 267 10.58 -7.56 -12.19
C LEU A 267 9.26 -8.23 -11.80
N ASN A 268 8.26 -8.22 -12.67
CA ASN A 268 6.95 -8.80 -12.37
C ASN A 268 7.00 -10.33 -12.27
N GLN A 269 7.81 -10.98 -13.06
CA GLN A 269 8.07 -12.40 -12.94
C GLN A 269 8.73 -12.72 -11.58
N TRP A 270 9.78 -11.99 -11.24
CA TRP A 270 10.45 -12.14 -9.93
C TRP A 270 9.50 -11.89 -8.76
N LEU A 271 8.64 -10.86 -8.82
CA LEU A 271 7.63 -10.59 -7.78
C LEU A 271 6.67 -11.77 -7.61
N GLN A 272 6.20 -12.34 -8.71
CA GLN A 272 5.31 -13.51 -8.67
C GLN A 272 5.98 -14.72 -8.00
N GLU A 273 7.22 -15.04 -8.41
CA GLU A 273 8.00 -16.13 -7.83
C GLU A 273 8.27 -15.93 -6.34
N ARG A 274 8.62 -14.69 -5.94
CA ARG A 274 8.85 -14.34 -4.53
C ARG A 274 7.58 -14.40 -3.69
N CYS A 275 6.43 -13.96 -4.21
CA CYS A 275 5.15 -14.12 -3.53
C CYS A 275 4.86 -15.60 -3.27
N GLN A 276 5.01 -16.45 -4.28
CA GLN A 276 4.76 -17.90 -4.15
C GLN A 276 5.74 -18.58 -3.18
N ALA A 277 7.03 -18.23 -3.23
CA ALA A 277 8.02 -18.73 -2.28
C ALA A 277 7.65 -18.34 -0.83
N GLN A 278 7.27 -17.09 -0.60
CA GLN A 278 6.86 -16.63 0.73
C GLN A 278 5.58 -17.31 1.24
N TRP A 279 4.67 -17.75 0.37
CA TRP A 279 3.52 -18.55 0.82
C TRP A 279 3.95 -19.87 1.46
N GLN A 280 5.02 -20.48 0.99
CA GLN A 280 5.58 -21.71 1.57
C GLN A 280 6.35 -21.44 2.87
N GLU A 281 7.15 -20.37 2.88
CA GLU A 281 8.05 -20.04 3.99
C GLU A 281 7.33 -19.44 5.20
N SER A 282 6.23 -18.71 4.98
CA SER A 282 5.56 -17.94 6.02
C SER A 282 4.48 -18.74 6.73
N ALA A 283 4.53 -18.78 8.07
CA ALA A 283 3.46 -19.34 8.88
C ALA A 283 2.22 -18.44 8.90
N HIS A 284 1.03 -19.05 8.88
CA HIS A 284 -0.22 -18.32 8.99
C HIS A 284 -0.34 -17.64 10.37
N PRO A 285 -0.72 -16.35 10.47
CA PRO A 285 -0.70 -15.60 11.73
C PRO A 285 -1.56 -16.20 12.85
N GLN A 286 -2.68 -16.82 12.50
CA GLN A 286 -3.60 -17.44 13.45
C GLN A 286 -3.40 -18.96 13.54
N LEU A 287 -3.17 -19.64 12.41
CA LEU A 287 -2.94 -21.08 12.30
C LEU A 287 -1.43 -21.37 12.23
N LYS A 288 -0.70 -21.05 13.29
CA LYS A 288 0.78 -21.03 13.35
C LYS A 288 1.47 -22.34 12.91
N ALA A 289 0.77 -23.47 12.98
CA ALA A 289 1.29 -24.77 12.53
C ALA A 289 1.22 -24.98 11.01
N ARG A 290 0.63 -24.02 10.27
CA ARG A 290 0.40 -24.14 8.82
C ARG A 290 1.05 -22.98 8.08
N SER A 291 1.55 -23.24 6.86
CA SER A 291 2.03 -22.19 5.97
C SER A 291 0.85 -21.48 5.28
N LEU A 292 1.11 -20.28 4.71
CA LEU A 292 0.10 -19.58 3.90
C LEU A 292 -0.31 -20.44 2.69
N ALA A 293 0.62 -21.16 2.07
CA ALA A 293 0.34 -22.04 0.95
C ALA A 293 -0.63 -23.16 1.33
N GLN A 294 -0.44 -23.80 2.48
CA GLN A 294 -1.36 -24.85 2.97
C GLN A 294 -2.77 -24.30 3.24
N CYS A 295 -2.86 -23.07 3.75
CA CYS A 295 -4.16 -22.42 3.94
C CYS A 295 -4.80 -22.01 2.61
N LEU A 296 -4.00 -21.65 1.60
CA LEU A 296 -4.49 -21.34 0.26
C LEU A 296 -5.03 -22.59 -0.43
N GLU A 297 -4.40 -23.76 -0.28
CA GLU A 297 -4.91 -25.01 -0.83
C GLU A 297 -6.30 -25.36 -0.26
N ASP A 298 -6.55 -25.08 1.03
CA ASP A 298 -7.89 -25.26 1.62
C ASP A 298 -8.90 -24.22 1.11
N GLU A 299 -8.44 -23.01 0.76
CA GLU A 299 -9.28 -21.91 0.29
C GLU A 299 -9.67 -22.07 -1.19
N ARG A 300 -8.77 -22.62 -2.03
CA ARG A 300 -8.98 -22.77 -3.48
C ARG A 300 -10.29 -23.43 -3.90
N PRO A 301 -10.77 -24.49 -3.26
CA PRO A 301 -12.06 -25.09 -3.61
C PRO A 301 -13.27 -24.18 -3.44
N GLN A 302 -13.13 -23.12 -2.65
CA GLN A 302 -14.18 -22.12 -2.40
C GLN A 302 -14.07 -20.89 -3.33
N LEU A 303 -12.98 -20.79 -4.11
CA LEU A 303 -12.79 -19.73 -5.08
C LEU A 303 -13.50 -20.09 -6.39
N MET A 304 -14.15 -19.09 -7.00
CA MET A 304 -14.72 -19.28 -8.33
C MET A 304 -13.60 -19.40 -9.38
N PRO A 305 -13.69 -20.32 -10.35
CA PRO A 305 -12.71 -20.42 -11.43
C PRO A 305 -12.54 -19.10 -12.18
N VAL A 306 -11.28 -18.77 -12.56
CA VAL A 306 -10.98 -17.54 -13.29
C VAL A 306 -11.50 -17.67 -14.73
N PRO A 307 -12.41 -16.79 -15.18
CA PRO A 307 -12.84 -16.77 -16.58
C PRO A 307 -11.72 -16.20 -17.49
N ALA A 308 -12.02 -16.01 -18.77
CA ALA A 308 -11.13 -15.27 -19.67
C ALA A 308 -10.79 -13.90 -19.09
N ALA A 309 -9.61 -13.36 -19.45
CA ALA A 309 -9.20 -12.04 -19.02
C ALA A 309 -10.23 -10.98 -19.43
N PHE A 310 -10.53 -10.06 -18.51
CA PHE A 310 -11.36 -8.90 -18.83
C PHE A 310 -10.68 -8.05 -19.90
N ASP A 311 -11.39 -7.69 -20.97
CA ASP A 311 -10.88 -6.79 -22.01
C ASP A 311 -10.85 -5.34 -21.49
N GLY A 312 -9.86 -5.09 -20.64
CA GLY A 312 -9.72 -3.92 -19.77
C GLY A 312 -9.05 -2.72 -20.43
N PHE A 313 -9.39 -2.37 -21.66
CA PHE A 313 -8.86 -1.16 -22.29
C PHE A 313 -9.58 0.12 -21.81
N ILE A 314 -8.88 1.25 -21.94
CA ILE A 314 -9.46 2.59 -21.87
C ILE A 314 -9.53 3.15 -23.29
N GLU A 315 -10.70 3.66 -23.67
CA GLU A 315 -10.95 4.13 -25.02
C GLU A 315 -10.86 5.67 -25.09
N HIS A 316 -10.14 6.15 -26.10
CA HIS A 316 -10.01 7.56 -26.44
C HIS A 316 -10.33 7.82 -27.90
N SER A 317 -11.12 8.85 -28.18
CA SER A 317 -11.25 9.37 -29.52
C SER A 317 -10.05 10.26 -29.86
N LYS A 318 -9.32 9.98 -30.92
CA LYS A 318 -8.11 10.69 -31.35
C LYS A 318 -8.20 11.07 -32.83
N ARG A 319 -7.67 12.25 -33.17
CA ARG A 319 -7.51 12.66 -34.56
C ARG A 319 -6.11 12.31 -35.06
N VAL A 320 -6.03 11.72 -36.22
CA VAL A 320 -4.77 11.46 -36.95
C VAL A 320 -4.37 12.72 -37.70
N SER A 321 -3.10 13.11 -37.64
CA SER A 321 -2.56 14.26 -38.37
C SER A 321 -2.44 13.99 -39.86
N SER A 322 -2.17 15.04 -40.66
CA SER A 322 -1.84 14.91 -42.09
C SER A 322 -0.54 14.12 -42.35
N THR A 323 0.31 13.99 -41.33
CA THR A 323 1.53 13.18 -41.38
C THR A 323 1.32 11.74 -40.87
N CYS A 324 0.06 11.28 -40.81
CA CYS A 324 -0.34 9.94 -40.37
C CYS A 324 0.10 9.59 -38.94
N LEU A 325 0.10 10.57 -38.05
CA LEU A 325 0.47 10.40 -36.62
C LEU A 325 -0.70 10.74 -35.71
N MET A 326 -0.91 9.95 -34.67
CA MET A 326 -1.73 10.30 -33.52
C MET A 326 -0.85 10.54 -32.30
N THR A 327 -1.29 11.39 -31.35
CA THR A 327 -0.57 11.70 -30.11
C THR A 327 -1.26 11.07 -28.91
N PHE A 328 -0.48 10.35 -28.09
CA PHE A 328 -0.89 9.82 -26.79
C PHE A 328 0.25 9.91 -25.78
N GLU A 329 -0.02 10.46 -24.59
CA GLU A 329 0.96 10.63 -23.49
C GLU A 329 2.30 11.24 -23.94
N HIS A 330 2.23 12.36 -24.68
CA HIS A 330 3.36 13.07 -25.29
C HIS A 330 4.11 12.33 -26.41
N ASN A 331 3.78 11.07 -26.67
CA ASN A 331 4.37 10.29 -27.77
C ASN A 331 3.48 10.33 -29.02
N ARG A 332 4.09 10.11 -30.17
CA ARG A 332 3.41 10.02 -31.45
C ARG A 332 3.50 8.60 -32.00
N TYR A 333 2.42 8.13 -32.58
CA TYR A 333 2.32 6.78 -33.12
C TYR A 333 1.75 6.84 -34.53
N SER A 334 2.37 6.11 -35.46
CA SER A 334 1.91 6.10 -36.84
C SER A 334 0.61 5.30 -37.01
N VAL A 335 -0.21 5.74 -37.94
CA VAL A 335 -1.48 5.12 -38.30
C VAL A 335 -1.49 4.98 -39.83
N PRO A 336 -2.11 3.95 -40.44
CA PRO A 336 -2.16 3.81 -41.87
C PRO A 336 -2.63 5.09 -42.57
N ALA A 337 -1.94 5.47 -43.64
CA ALA A 337 -2.14 6.75 -44.34
C ALA A 337 -3.57 6.96 -44.86
N THR A 338 -4.33 5.91 -45.03
CA THR A 338 -5.77 5.94 -45.40
C THR A 338 -6.64 6.64 -44.34
N PHE A 339 -6.16 6.71 -43.08
CA PHE A 339 -6.86 7.37 -42.00
C PHE A 339 -6.31 8.77 -41.65
N ALA A 340 -5.43 9.34 -42.49
CA ALA A 340 -4.93 10.70 -42.29
C ALA A 340 -6.08 11.71 -42.20
N ASN A 341 -5.98 12.65 -41.24
CA ASN A 341 -6.98 13.67 -40.89
C ASN A 341 -8.35 13.14 -40.38
N ARG A 342 -8.47 11.83 -40.20
CA ARG A 342 -9.70 11.20 -39.68
C ARG A 342 -9.63 11.03 -38.14
N VAL A 343 -10.81 10.84 -37.54
CA VAL A 343 -10.95 10.47 -36.16
C VAL A 343 -10.95 8.93 -36.05
N ILE A 344 -10.17 8.42 -35.11
CA ILE A 344 -10.04 6.98 -34.82
C ILE A 344 -10.31 6.73 -33.34
N SER A 345 -10.59 5.47 -32.97
CA SER A 345 -10.63 5.02 -31.61
C SER A 345 -9.27 4.45 -31.21
N LEU A 346 -8.72 4.95 -30.11
CA LEU A 346 -7.52 4.42 -29.47
C LEU A 346 -7.93 3.62 -28.24
N ARG A 347 -7.64 2.32 -28.22
CA ARG A 347 -7.78 1.44 -27.05
C ARG A 347 -6.43 1.28 -26.38
N VAL A 348 -6.37 1.71 -25.13
CA VAL A 348 -5.14 1.73 -24.30
C VAL A 348 -5.13 0.54 -23.37
N TYR A 349 -4.12 -0.29 -23.50
CA TYR A 349 -3.80 -1.41 -22.61
C TYR A 349 -2.53 -1.11 -21.78
N PRO A 350 -2.19 -1.93 -20.78
CA PRO A 350 -0.98 -1.69 -19.98
C PRO A 350 0.31 -1.53 -20.79
N GLN A 351 0.53 -2.38 -21.80
CA GLN A 351 1.79 -2.42 -22.56
C GLN A 351 1.62 -2.12 -24.05
N ARG A 352 0.38 -1.96 -24.52
CA ARG A 352 0.11 -1.77 -25.95
C ARG A 352 -1.00 -0.76 -26.20
N LEU A 353 -0.97 -0.19 -27.39
CA LEU A 353 -1.98 0.70 -27.95
C LEU A 353 -2.59 0.02 -29.17
N VAL A 354 -3.91 -0.11 -29.19
CA VAL A 354 -4.64 -0.69 -30.33
C VAL A 354 -5.49 0.41 -30.95
N ILE A 355 -5.29 0.64 -32.24
CA ILE A 355 -5.98 1.66 -33.02
C ILE A 355 -7.09 0.99 -33.84
N VAL A 356 -8.31 1.47 -33.64
CA VAL A 356 -9.50 0.94 -34.27
C VAL A 356 -10.15 2.01 -35.14
N ALA A 357 -10.44 1.68 -36.35
CA ALA A 357 -11.21 2.50 -37.28
C ALA A 357 -12.16 1.61 -38.12
N GLU A 358 -13.37 2.11 -38.40
CA GLU A 358 -14.37 1.36 -39.16
C GLU A 358 -14.65 -0.05 -38.56
N ALA A 359 -14.68 -0.14 -37.22
CA ALA A 359 -14.86 -1.37 -36.44
C ALA A 359 -13.76 -2.44 -36.63
N GLN A 360 -12.62 -2.08 -37.22
CA GLN A 360 -11.48 -2.98 -37.46
C GLN A 360 -10.23 -2.46 -36.75
N VAL A 361 -9.37 -3.36 -36.29
CA VAL A 361 -8.04 -3.02 -35.79
C VAL A 361 -7.18 -2.66 -36.99
N VAL A 362 -6.70 -1.42 -37.05
CA VAL A 362 -5.91 -0.88 -38.15
C VAL A 362 -4.43 -0.74 -37.86
N ALA A 363 -4.07 -0.64 -36.58
CA ALA A 363 -2.68 -0.64 -36.10
C ALA A 363 -2.58 -1.07 -34.64
N GLU A 364 -1.42 -1.59 -34.29
CA GLU A 364 -1.03 -1.89 -32.93
C GLU A 364 0.41 -1.44 -32.68
N HIS A 365 0.67 -0.80 -31.52
CA HIS A 365 2.00 -0.35 -31.12
C HIS A 365 2.29 -0.75 -29.69
N ALA A 366 3.56 -1.00 -29.39
CA ALA A 366 4.02 -1.04 -27.98
C ALA A 366 3.84 0.34 -27.35
N ARG A 367 3.30 0.39 -26.12
CA ARG A 367 3.11 1.64 -25.41
C ARG A 367 4.44 2.15 -24.86
N VAL A 368 4.78 3.39 -25.18
CA VAL A 368 5.97 4.07 -24.69
C VAL A 368 5.60 4.96 -23.52
N PHE A 369 6.31 4.81 -22.41
CA PHE A 369 6.17 5.65 -21.23
C PHE A 369 7.33 6.62 -21.12
N ASN A 370 7.03 7.93 -21.17
CA ASN A 370 8.04 8.95 -20.93
C ASN A 370 8.25 9.09 -19.41
N ARG A 371 9.44 8.69 -18.96
CA ARG A 371 9.84 8.81 -17.56
C ARG A 371 10.11 10.26 -17.15
N ASP A 372 10.66 11.03 -18.09
CA ASP A 372 10.89 12.47 -17.94
C ASP A 372 9.88 13.24 -18.78
N LYS A 373 8.99 13.97 -18.10
CA LYS A 373 7.96 14.81 -18.77
C LYS A 373 8.54 16.04 -19.45
N SER A 374 9.78 16.42 -19.12
CA SER A 374 10.49 17.53 -19.78
C SER A 374 11.18 17.08 -21.06
N ALA A 375 11.43 15.79 -21.24
CA ALA A 375 12.03 15.26 -22.44
C ALA A 375 11.02 15.29 -23.62
N PRO A 376 11.49 15.53 -24.85
CA PRO A 376 10.64 15.48 -26.03
C PRO A 376 10.02 14.09 -26.21
N GLY A 377 8.74 14.05 -26.61
CA GLY A 377 8.03 12.81 -26.87
C GLY A 377 8.66 12.02 -28.02
N GLN A 378 8.63 10.70 -27.89
CA GLN A 378 9.12 9.80 -28.94
C GLN A 378 8.10 9.69 -30.06
N THR A 379 8.58 9.41 -31.29
CA THR A 379 7.72 9.05 -32.42
C THR A 379 7.99 7.61 -32.82
N VAL A 380 6.94 6.78 -32.73
CA VAL A 380 6.99 5.36 -33.09
C VAL A 380 6.40 5.22 -34.47
N PHE A 381 7.24 4.85 -35.45
CA PHE A 381 6.84 4.63 -36.81
C PHE A 381 6.70 3.13 -37.09
N ASP A 382 5.65 2.78 -37.84
CA ASP A 382 5.58 1.58 -38.65
C ASP A 382 5.61 2.06 -40.12
N TRP A 383 6.68 1.78 -40.81
CA TRP A 383 6.87 2.22 -42.20
C TRP A 383 5.79 1.69 -43.16
N ARG A 384 5.20 0.54 -42.83
CA ARG A 384 4.11 -0.08 -43.59
C ARG A 384 2.88 0.82 -43.71
N HIS A 385 2.65 1.66 -42.72
CA HIS A 385 1.56 2.63 -42.72
C HIS A 385 1.65 3.68 -43.83
N TYR A 386 2.82 3.86 -44.43
CA TYR A 386 3.09 4.86 -45.47
C TYR A 386 3.21 4.29 -46.85
N LEU A 387 3.02 2.99 -47.11
CA LEU A 387 3.17 2.36 -48.39
C LEU A 387 2.29 3.00 -49.46
N SER A 388 1.03 3.32 -49.14
CA SER A 388 0.13 3.97 -50.09
C SER A 388 0.55 5.41 -50.43
N VAL A 389 1.37 6.06 -49.61
CA VAL A 389 1.97 7.36 -49.89
C VAL A 389 3.16 7.21 -50.84
N LEU A 390 4.01 6.19 -50.62
CA LEU A 390 5.16 5.90 -51.47
C LEU A 390 4.76 5.60 -52.90
N GLN A 391 3.68 4.87 -53.13
CA GLN A 391 3.15 4.60 -54.47
C GLN A 391 2.88 5.89 -55.26
N ARG A 392 2.46 6.94 -54.59
CA ARG A 392 2.14 8.25 -55.19
C ARG A 392 3.31 9.22 -55.15
N LYS A 393 4.24 9.07 -54.23
CA LYS A 393 5.38 9.96 -53.98
C LYS A 393 6.64 9.15 -53.68
N PRO A 394 7.24 8.47 -54.67
CA PRO A 394 8.39 7.59 -54.46
C PRO A 394 9.61 8.30 -53.86
N GLY A 395 9.78 9.59 -54.10
CA GLY A 395 10.88 10.39 -53.54
C GLY A 395 10.83 10.52 -52.01
N ALA A 396 9.68 10.24 -51.39
CA ALA A 396 9.56 10.23 -49.92
C ALA A 396 10.35 9.08 -49.25
N LEU A 397 10.74 8.05 -50.01
CA LEU A 397 11.57 6.96 -49.52
C LEU A 397 12.96 7.46 -49.03
N ARG A 398 13.56 8.39 -49.79
CA ARG A 398 14.93 8.89 -49.55
C ARG A 398 15.08 9.65 -48.23
N ASN A 399 14.10 10.51 -47.88
CA ASN A 399 14.20 11.46 -46.76
C ASN A 399 13.02 11.35 -45.77
N GLY A 400 12.13 10.39 -45.92
CA GLY A 400 10.97 10.24 -45.08
C GLY A 400 11.32 9.65 -43.70
N ALA A 401 10.99 10.35 -42.61
CA ALA A 401 11.28 9.92 -41.24
C ALA A 401 10.89 8.47 -40.93
N PRO A 402 9.77 7.90 -41.44
CA PRO A 402 9.42 6.50 -41.20
C PRO A 402 10.41 5.49 -41.76
N PHE A 403 11.23 5.88 -42.74
CA PHE A 403 12.14 4.99 -43.47
C PHE A 403 13.60 5.13 -43.02
N LEU A 404 13.96 6.23 -42.32
CA LEU A 404 15.34 6.47 -41.85
C LEU A 404 15.84 5.45 -40.82
N ALA A 405 14.96 4.73 -40.18
CA ALA A 405 15.28 3.70 -39.18
C ALA A 405 15.29 2.27 -39.78
N LEU A 406 15.10 2.12 -41.11
CA LEU A 406 15.19 0.81 -41.77
C LEU A 406 16.64 0.34 -41.83
N PRO A 407 16.90 -0.97 -41.61
CA PRO A 407 18.23 -1.54 -41.76
C PRO A 407 18.80 -1.32 -43.16
N ASP A 408 20.12 -1.18 -43.28
CA ASP A 408 20.83 -1.00 -44.57
C ASP A 408 20.52 -2.12 -45.58
N SER A 409 20.13 -3.31 -45.08
CA SER A 409 19.70 -4.42 -45.95
C SER A 409 18.38 -4.17 -46.72
N PHE A 410 17.71 -3.06 -46.47
CA PHE A 410 16.48 -2.62 -47.13
C PHE A 410 16.78 -1.69 -48.33
N TRP A 411 18.00 -1.16 -48.43
CA TRP A 411 18.50 -0.25 -49.47
C TRP A 411 19.39 -0.99 -50.46
#